data_c7258ca017c408b1d4cbab60892600fd
#
_entry.id   c7258ca017c408b1d4cbab60892600fd
#
_cell.length_a   1.000
_cell.length_b   1.000
_cell.length_c   1.000
_cell.angle_alpha   90.00
_cell.angle_beta   90.00
_cell.angle_gamma   90.00
#
_symmetry.space_group_name_H-M   'P 1'
#
loop_
_entity.id
_entity.type
_entity.pdbx_description
1 polymer ?
#
loop_
_entity_poly.entity_id
_entity_poly.type
_entity_poly.pdbx_seq_one_letter_code
_entity_poly.pdbx_strand_id
1 'polypeptide(L)'
;LTPDKFSGKSLTALTVAAHEVGHAIQDHTGYQPLTERARLVRIAQGAEKIGAWVMMGIPIATTLAKTPTAGILVMLAGMATMGISTLVHFFTLPVEWDASFRRALPVLQQGNYLSAEDMRGARRILTAAALTYLAASLGSLLNLWRWIGFLRR
;
A
#
# COMPACT_ATOMS: atom_id res chain seq x y z
N LEU A 1 -3.65 15.95 2.20
CA LEU A 1 -2.47 16.80 1.88
C LEU A 1 -1.84 17.32 3.17
N THR A 2 -0.50 17.21 3.28
CA THR A 2 0.25 17.87 4.34
C THR A 2 0.29 19.39 4.12
N PRO A 3 0.42 20.24 5.17
CA PRO A 3 0.49 21.70 5.02
C PRO A 3 1.52 22.16 3.99
N ASP A 4 2.70 21.55 3.98
CA ASP A 4 3.79 21.87 3.04
C ASP A 4 3.43 21.61 1.57
N LYS A 5 2.58 20.60 1.32
CA LYS A 5 2.11 20.28 -0.03
C LYS A 5 0.89 21.10 -0.43
N PHE A 6 0.13 21.55 0.52
CA PHE A 6 -1.04 22.43 0.29
C PHE A 6 -0.60 23.86 -0.10
N SER A 7 0.41 24.40 0.58
CA SER A 7 0.95 25.75 0.30
C SER A 7 2.16 25.74 -0.65
N GLY A 8 2.66 24.56 -1.01
CA GLY A 8 3.87 24.42 -1.83
C GLY A 8 3.63 24.81 -3.30
N LYS A 9 4.57 25.57 -3.85
CA LYS A 9 4.56 26.00 -5.27
C LYS A 9 5.47 25.12 -6.15
N SER A 10 5.85 23.94 -5.71
CA SER A 10 6.70 23.02 -6.47
C SER A 10 5.89 22.12 -7.41
N LEU A 11 6.54 21.63 -8.47
CA LEU A 11 5.96 20.64 -9.37
C LEU A 11 5.44 19.41 -8.60
N THR A 12 6.19 18.95 -7.59
CA THR A 12 5.77 17.82 -6.75
C THR A 12 4.51 18.14 -5.95
N ALA A 13 4.42 19.33 -5.35
CA ALA A 13 3.24 19.72 -4.56
C ALA A 13 1.99 19.77 -5.44
N LEU A 14 2.08 20.40 -6.60
CA LEU A 14 0.96 20.47 -7.55
C LEU A 14 0.55 19.08 -8.06
N THR A 15 1.53 18.23 -8.41
CA THR A 15 1.25 16.89 -8.91
C THR A 15 0.60 16.00 -7.85
N VAL A 16 1.07 16.08 -6.60
CA VAL A 16 0.47 15.34 -5.48
C VAL A 16 -0.94 15.88 -5.19
N ALA A 17 -1.15 17.20 -5.24
CA ALA A 17 -2.49 17.77 -5.09
C ALA A 17 -3.45 17.27 -6.17
N ALA A 18 -3.00 17.21 -7.43
CA ALA A 18 -3.80 16.64 -8.51
C ALA A 18 -4.11 15.15 -8.30
N HIS A 19 -3.17 14.38 -7.76
CA HIS A 19 -3.40 12.98 -7.39
C HIS A 19 -4.50 12.82 -6.32
N GLU A 20 -4.48 13.65 -5.28
CA GLU A 20 -5.55 13.68 -4.27
C GLU A 20 -6.91 14.09 -4.86
N VAL A 21 -6.91 15.04 -5.82
CA VAL A 21 -8.12 15.36 -6.59
C VAL A 21 -8.58 14.14 -7.39
N GLY A 22 -7.67 13.35 -7.93
CA GLY A 22 -7.99 12.08 -8.58
C GLY A 22 -8.77 11.12 -7.67
N HIS A 23 -8.34 10.96 -6.42
CA HIS A 23 -9.07 10.17 -5.41
C HIS A 23 -10.43 10.80 -5.04
N ALA A 24 -10.51 12.12 -4.91
CA ALA A 24 -11.77 12.81 -4.66
C ALA A 24 -12.78 12.58 -5.79
N ILE A 25 -12.32 12.57 -7.06
CA ILE A 25 -13.16 12.23 -8.21
C ILE A 25 -13.60 10.78 -8.17
N GLN A 26 -12.71 9.83 -7.78
CA GLN A 26 -13.08 8.42 -7.60
C GLN A 26 -14.20 8.27 -6.58
N ASP A 27 -14.08 8.92 -5.43
CA ASP A 27 -15.09 8.89 -4.36
C ASP A 27 -16.42 9.47 -4.85
N HIS A 28 -16.39 10.67 -5.43
CA HIS A 28 -17.59 11.36 -5.94
C HIS A 28 -18.31 10.57 -7.04
N THR A 29 -17.56 9.86 -7.88
CA THR A 29 -18.12 9.04 -8.97
C THR A 29 -18.53 7.64 -8.55
N GLY A 30 -18.40 7.30 -7.27
CA GLY A 30 -18.74 5.96 -6.77
C GLY A 30 -17.85 4.84 -7.36
N TYR A 31 -16.56 5.11 -7.56
CA TYR A 31 -15.64 4.14 -8.14
C TYR A 31 -15.48 2.91 -7.24
N GLN A 32 -16.15 1.82 -7.58
CA GLN A 32 -16.23 0.61 -6.77
C GLN A 32 -14.87 0.08 -6.26
N PRO A 33 -13.80 0.02 -7.08
CA PRO A 33 -12.51 -0.47 -6.59
C PRO A 33 -11.94 0.33 -5.42
N LEU A 34 -12.25 1.63 -5.29
CA LEU A 34 -11.85 2.44 -4.13
C LEU A 34 -12.53 1.97 -2.84
N THR A 35 -13.82 1.66 -2.92
CA THR A 35 -14.60 1.13 -1.78
C THR A 35 -14.11 -0.26 -1.38
N GLU A 36 -13.88 -1.14 -2.35
CA GLU A 36 -13.34 -2.48 -2.13
C GLU A 36 -11.95 -2.42 -1.48
N ARG A 37 -11.07 -1.55 -1.97
CA ARG A 37 -9.76 -1.28 -1.35
C ARG A 37 -9.91 -0.88 0.11
N ALA A 38 -10.80 0.08 0.41
CA ALA A 38 -11.00 0.55 1.79
C ALA A 38 -11.48 -0.57 2.72
N ARG A 39 -12.29 -1.49 2.21
CA ARG A 39 -12.72 -2.69 2.94
C ARG A 39 -11.57 -3.66 3.17
N LEU A 40 -10.79 -3.97 2.12
CA LEU A 40 -9.66 -4.88 2.20
C LEU A 40 -8.57 -4.38 3.15
N VAL A 41 -8.25 -3.08 3.12
CA VAL A 41 -7.30 -2.45 4.04
C VAL A 41 -7.76 -2.61 5.50
N ARG A 42 -9.04 -2.41 5.79
CA ARG A 42 -9.58 -2.61 7.15
C ARG A 42 -9.46 -4.05 7.62
N ILE A 43 -9.75 -5.01 6.73
CA ILE A 43 -9.59 -6.45 7.03
C ILE A 43 -8.12 -6.79 7.29
N ALA A 44 -7.20 -6.30 6.44
CA ALA A 44 -5.77 -6.52 6.61
C ALA A 44 -5.24 -5.95 7.93
N GLN A 45 -5.61 -4.72 8.27
CA GLN A 45 -5.24 -4.10 9.56
C GLN A 45 -5.78 -4.89 10.77
N GLY A 46 -6.99 -5.45 10.65
CA GLY A 46 -7.54 -6.36 11.65
C GLY A 46 -6.72 -7.63 11.79
N ALA A 47 -6.39 -8.27 10.67
CA ALA A 47 -5.57 -9.48 10.62
C ALA A 47 -4.15 -9.24 11.18
N GLU A 48 -3.51 -8.12 10.84
CA GLU A 48 -2.20 -7.73 11.37
C GLU A 48 -2.21 -7.54 12.89
N LYS A 49 -3.25 -6.89 13.44
CA LYS A 49 -3.42 -6.76 14.90
C LYS A 49 -3.55 -8.11 15.57
N ILE A 50 -4.38 -9.00 15.05
CA ILE A 50 -4.55 -10.36 15.57
C ILE A 50 -3.23 -11.12 15.47
N GLY A 51 -2.54 -11.05 14.32
CA GLY A 51 -1.23 -11.66 14.11
C GLY A 51 -0.20 -11.18 15.14
N ALA A 52 -0.16 -9.87 15.44
CA ALA A 52 0.74 -9.32 16.45
C ALA A 52 0.46 -9.88 17.85
N TRP A 53 -0.81 -10.00 18.25
CA TRP A 53 -1.20 -10.61 19.53
C TRP A 53 -0.83 -12.11 19.60
N VAL A 54 -1.09 -12.86 18.53
CA VAL A 54 -0.68 -14.25 18.39
C VAL A 54 0.83 -14.36 18.54
N MET A 55 1.62 -13.54 17.82
CA MET A 55 3.08 -13.54 17.91
C MET A 55 3.59 -13.25 19.34
N MET A 56 2.97 -12.35 20.08
CA MET A 56 3.34 -12.10 21.48
C MET A 56 3.00 -13.27 22.42
N GLY A 57 1.93 -14.02 22.14
CA GLY A 57 1.53 -15.19 22.94
C GLY A 57 2.40 -16.44 22.74
N ILE A 58 3.23 -16.46 21.72
CA ILE A 58 4.00 -17.65 21.29
C ILE A 58 5.15 -18.04 22.19
N PRO A 59 6.04 -17.12 22.64
CA PRO A 59 7.07 -17.50 23.59
C PRO A 59 6.46 -18.17 24.85
N ILE A 60 5.29 -17.69 25.27
CA ILE A 60 4.55 -18.25 26.39
C ILE A 60 4.02 -19.65 26.04
N ALA A 61 3.41 -19.82 24.87
CA ALA A 61 2.84 -21.09 24.43
C ALA A 61 3.93 -22.14 24.16
N THR A 62 5.07 -21.76 23.57
CA THR A 62 6.19 -22.68 23.29
C THR A 62 6.92 -23.14 24.54
N THR A 63 7.07 -22.26 25.55
CA THR A 63 7.64 -22.64 26.85
C THR A 63 6.71 -23.55 27.65
N LEU A 64 5.40 -23.38 27.54
CA LEU A 64 4.41 -24.23 28.21
C LEU A 64 4.18 -25.55 27.48
N ALA A 65 4.10 -25.55 26.16
CA ALA A 65 3.77 -26.73 25.37
C ALA A 65 4.98 -27.67 25.13
N LYS A 66 6.22 -27.17 25.26
CA LYS A 66 7.49 -27.91 25.01
C LYS A 66 7.51 -28.69 23.68
N THR A 67 6.74 -28.23 22.67
CA THR A 67 6.59 -28.93 21.39
C THR A 67 7.05 -28.06 20.22
N PRO A 68 7.83 -28.60 19.27
CA PRO A 68 8.25 -27.88 18.05
C PRO A 68 7.06 -27.42 17.19
N THR A 69 5.95 -28.14 17.26
CA THR A 69 4.71 -27.84 16.49
C THR A 69 4.12 -26.46 16.82
N ALA A 70 4.23 -25.99 18.05
CA ALA A 70 3.76 -24.66 18.43
C ALA A 70 4.53 -23.56 17.68
N GLY A 71 5.84 -23.68 17.53
CA GLY A 71 6.68 -22.74 16.75
C GLY A 71 6.30 -22.70 15.28
N ILE A 72 6.03 -23.86 14.67
CA ILE A 72 5.60 -23.96 13.26
C ILE A 72 4.25 -23.27 13.03
N LEU A 73 3.26 -23.52 13.90
CA LEU A 73 1.94 -22.89 13.79
C LEU A 73 2.00 -21.37 13.84
N VAL A 74 2.86 -20.87 14.69
CA VAL A 74 3.07 -19.42 14.84
C VAL A 74 3.69 -18.79 13.63
N MET A 75 4.70 -19.45 13.10
CA MET A 75 5.34 -19.03 11.87
C MET A 75 4.35 -19.01 10.71
N LEU A 76 3.53 -20.04 10.55
CA LEU A 76 2.50 -20.09 9.53
C LEU A 76 1.47 -18.96 9.69
N ALA A 77 1.07 -18.65 10.93
CA ALA A 77 0.19 -17.52 11.20
C ALA A 77 0.84 -16.17 10.84
N GLY A 78 2.10 -15.96 11.19
CA GLY A 78 2.86 -14.76 10.80
C GLY A 78 3.01 -14.63 9.28
N MET A 79 3.32 -15.73 8.60
CA MET A 79 3.40 -15.76 7.14
C MET A 79 2.05 -15.46 6.48
N ALA A 80 0.95 -15.98 7.02
CA ALA A 80 -0.40 -15.70 6.51
C ALA A 80 -0.75 -14.22 6.64
N THR A 81 -0.45 -13.57 7.77
CA THR A 81 -0.71 -12.13 7.95
C THR A 81 0.11 -11.26 6.98
N MET A 82 1.38 -11.59 6.76
CA MET A 82 2.23 -10.90 5.76
C MET A 82 1.70 -11.11 4.34
N GLY A 83 1.21 -12.32 4.02
CA GLY A 83 0.61 -12.63 2.73
C GLY A 83 -0.66 -11.81 2.45
N ILE A 84 -1.52 -11.64 3.45
CA ILE A 84 -2.74 -10.81 3.34
C ILE A 84 -2.37 -9.36 3.04
N SER A 85 -1.42 -8.77 3.76
CA SER A 85 -0.94 -7.40 3.50
C SER A 85 -0.41 -7.23 2.07
N THR A 86 0.38 -8.18 1.60
CA THR A 86 0.88 -8.18 0.21
C THR A 86 -0.25 -8.19 -0.81
N LEU A 87 -1.26 -9.05 -0.63
CA LEU A 87 -2.42 -9.10 -1.52
C LEU A 87 -3.19 -7.77 -1.55
N VAL A 88 -3.38 -7.14 -0.40
CA VAL A 88 -4.05 -5.83 -0.32
C VAL A 88 -3.30 -4.76 -1.11
N HIS A 89 -1.98 -4.76 -1.06
CA HIS A 89 -1.18 -3.83 -1.88
C HIS A 89 -1.37 -4.05 -3.38
N PHE A 90 -1.48 -5.29 -3.85
CA PHE A 90 -1.79 -5.58 -5.26
C PHE A 90 -3.18 -5.07 -5.65
N PHE A 91 -4.20 -5.26 -4.82
CA PHE A 91 -5.54 -4.72 -5.06
C PHE A 91 -5.60 -3.19 -5.01
N THR A 92 -4.65 -2.55 -4.35
CA THR A 92 -4.54 -1.08 -4.29
C THR A 92 -4.00 -0.49 -5.59
N LEU A 93 -3.12 -1.20 -6.30
CA LEU A 93 -2.45 -0.70 -7.50
C LEU A 93 -3.41 -0.20 -8.60
N PRO A 94 -4.49 -0.89 -8.98
CA PRO A 94 -5.44 -0.40 -9.98
C PRO A 94 -6.12 0.92 -9.57
N VAL A 95 -6.40 1.11 -8.28
CA VAL A 95 -7.01 2.32 -7.74
C VAL A 95 -6.06 3.50 -7.84
N GLU A 96 -4.80 3.31 -7.45
CA GLU A 96 -3.75 4.33 -7.55
C GLU A 96 -3.43 4.70 -9.01
N TRP A 97 -3.44 3.69 -9.89
CA TRP A 97 -3.24 3.90 -11.33
C TRP A 97 -4.37 4.72 -11.96
N ASP A 98 -5.63 4.41 -11.64
CA ASP A 98 -6.79 5.16 -12.11
C ASP A 98 -6.78 6.59 -11.56
N ALA A 99 -6.51 6.80 -10.27
CA ALA A 99 -6.39 8.12 -9.67
C ALA A 99 -5.31 8.97 -10.35
N SER A 100 -4.14 8.38 -10.62
CA SER A 100 -2.99 9.07 -11.22
C SER A 100 -3.17 9.39 -12.69
N PHE A 101 -3.53 8.38 -13.51
CA PHE A 101 -3.44 8.49 -14.97
C PHE A 101 -4.78 8.74 -15.65
N ARG A 102 -5.89 8.27 -15.09
CA ARG A 102 -7.22 8.49 -15.67
C ARG A 102 -7.90 9.74 -15.13
N ARG A 103 -7.44 10.27 -13.99
CA ARG A 103 -8.06 11.43 -13.35
C ARG A 103 -7.10 12.59 -13.14
N ALA A 104 -6.04 12.43 -12.34
CA ALA A 104 -5.10 13.51 -12.04
C ALA A 104 -4.38 14.06 -13.26
N LEU A 105 -3.88 13.18 -14.13
CA LEU A 105 -3.18 13.61 -15.33
C LEU A 105 -4.04 14.44 -16.30
N PRO A 106 -5.29 14.05 -16.63
CA PRO A 106 -6.22 14.90 -17.40
C PRO A 106 -6.50 16.24 -16.73
N VAL A 107 -6.64 16.30 -15.42
CA VAL A 107 -6.84 17.57 -14.69
C VAL A 107 -5.66 18.51 -14.89
N LEU A 108 -4.44 18.01 -14.77
CA LEU A 108 -3.22 18.80 -15.02
C LEU A 108 -3.13 19.29 -16.47
N GLN A 109 -3.51 18.44 -17.44
CA GLN A 109 -3.48 18.77 -18.87
C GLN A 109 -4.54 19.79 -19.24
N GLN A 110 -5.77 19.60 -18.84
CA GLN A 110 -6.90 20.50 -19.17
C GLN A 110 -6.77 21.87 -18.52
N GLY A 111 -6.21 21.91 -17.30
CA GLY A 111 -5.99 23.17 -16.59
C GLY A 111 -4.80 23.98 -17.10
N ASN A 112 -3.98 23.42 -17.99
CA ASN A 112 -2.76 24.07 -18.48
C ASN A 112 -1.84 24.61 -17.36
N TYR A 113 -1.80 23.89 -16.23
CA TYR A 113 -1.04 24.31 -15.05
C TYR A 113 0.48 24.11 -15.19
N LEU A 114 0.91 23.33 -16.18
CA LEU A 114 2.29 22.89 -16.33
C LEU A 114 2.79 23.10 -17.76
N SER A 115 4.07 23.43 -17.88
CA SER A 115 4.79 23.39 -19.17
C SER A 115 4.86 21.97 -19.73
N ALA A 116 5.17 21.82 -21.02
CA ALA A 116 5.36 20.49 -21.62
C ALA A 116 6.53 19.70 -20.98
N GLU A 117 7.53 20.41 -20.44
CA GLU A 117 8.65 19.81 -19.73
C GLU A 117 8.23 19.34 -18.34
N ASP A 118 7.56 20.20 -17.58
CA ASP A 118 7.05 19.87 -16.25
C ASP A 118 6.01 18.75 -16.29
N MET A 119 5.23 18.64 -17.36
CA MET A 119 4.27 17.55 -17.56
C MET A 119 4.97 16.18 -17.63
N ARG A 120 6.20 16.10 -18.20
CA ARG A 120 7.00 14.86 -18.14
C ARG A 120 7.45 14.55 -16.71
N GLY A 121 7.81 15.57 -15.95
CA GLY A 121 8.11 15.45 -14.51
C GLY A 121 6.91 14.99 -13.70
N ALA A 122 5.74 15.59 -13.91
CA ALA A 122 4.50 15.22 -13.26
C ALA A 122 4.12 13.75 -13.54
N ARG A 123 4.26 13.27 -14.79
CA ARG A 123 4.04 11.85 -15.12
C ARG A 123 4.95 10.91 -14.32
N ARG A 124 6.24 11.26 -14.15
CA ARG A 124 7.18 10.46 -13.35
C ARG A 124 6.77 10.43 -11.87
N ILE A 125 6.34 11.56 -11.33
CA ILE A 125 5.86 11.65 -9.94
C ILE A 125 4.60 10.79 -9.75
N LEU A 126 3.63 10.88 -10.66
CA LEU A 126 2.41 10.06 -10.63
C LEU A 126 2.73 8.56 -10.76
N THR A 127 3.69 8.20 -11.62
CA THR A 127 4.17 6.81 -11.73
C THR A 127 4.77 6.33 -10.43
N ALA A 128 5.64 7.13 -9.81
CA ALA A 128 6.24 6.80 -8.52
C ALA A 128 5.17 6.64 -7.43
N ALA A 129 4.18 7.53 -7.37
CA ALA A 129 3.07 7.45 -6.43
C ALA A 129 2.26 6.15 -6.63
N ALA A 130 1.87 5.82 -7.86
CA ALA A 130 1.12 4.61 -8.17
C ALA A 130 1.90 3.33 -7.85
N LEU A 131 3.22 3.32 -8.07
CA LEU A 131 4.09 2.16 -7.83
C LEU A 131 4.56 2.02 -6.37
N THR A 132 4.28 2.99 -5.48
CA THR A 132 4.67 2.91 -4.07
C THR A 132 4.12 1.65 -3.40
N TYR A 133 2.87 1.28 -3.69
CA TYR A 133 2.25 0.08 -3.15
C TYR A 133 2.81 -1.22 -3.73
N LEU A 134 3.24 -1.20 -4.99
CA LEU A 134 3.94 -2.33 -5.59
C LEU A 134 5.31 -2.53 -4.92
N ALA A 135 6.05 -1.46 -4.70
CA ALA A 135 7.33 -1.51 -3.99
C ALA A 135 7.16 -2.04 -2.55
N ALA A 136 6.11 -1.62 -1.83
CA ALA A 136 5.79 -2.12 -0.51
C ALA A 136 5.45 -3.63 -0.54
N SER A 137 4.68 -4.10 -1.54
CA SER A 137 4.39 -5.52 -1.74
C SER A 137 5.65 -6.34 -1.95
N LEU A 138 6.53 -5.89 -2.84
CA LEU A 138 7.80 -6.55 -3.13
C LEU A 138 8.69 -6.59 -1.89
N GLY A 139 8.75 -5.52 -1.10
CA GLY A 139 9.45 -5.47 0.18
C GLY A 139 8.93 -6.51 1.17
N SER A 140 7.62 -6.67 1.27
CA SER A 140 6.99 -7.68 2.12
C SER A 140 7.34 -9.11 1.67
N LEU A 141 7.30 -9.37 0.36
CA LEU A 141 7.69 -10.67 -0.21
C LEU A 141 9.16 -11.00 0.02
N LEU A 142 10.06 -10.01 -0.09
CA LEU A 142 11.48 -10.20 0.21
C LEU A 142 11.71 -10.53 1.68
N ASN A 143 11.00 -9.89 2.59
CA ASN A 143 11.04 -10.22 4.01
C ASN A 143 10.55 -11.65 4.25
N LEU A 144 9.45 -12.05 3.64
CA LEU A 144 8.93 -13.42 3.74
C LEU A 144 9.97 -14.44 3.26
N TRP A 145 10.64 -14.20 2.13
CA TRP A 145 11.70 -15.05 1.60
C TRP A 145 12.87 -15.21 2.57
N ARG A 146 13.26 -14.13 3.26
CA ARG A 146 14.32 -14.18 4.28
C ARG A 146 13.95 -15.09 5.45
N TRP A 147 12.69 -15.05 5.91
CA TRP A 147 12.19 -15.94 6.96
C TRP A 147 12.19 -17.40 6.55
N ILE A 148 11.76 -17.72 5.32
CA ILE A 148 11.83 -19.07 4.76
C ILE A 148 13.29 -19.58 4.71
N GLY A 149 14.21 -18.70 4.30
CA GLY A 149 15.64 -19.03 4.26
C GLY A 149 16.25 -19.33 5.65
N PHE A 150 15.77 -18.64 6.69
CA PHE A 150 16.18 -18.87 8.07
C PHE A 150 15.72 -20.24 8.61
N LEU A 151 14.54 -20.70 8.19
CA LEU A 151 13.96 -21.97 8.60
C LEU A 151 14.59 -23.21 7.91
N ARG A 152 15.28 -23.00 6.79
CA ARG A 152 15.97 -24.06 6.06
C ARG A 152 17.37 -24.40 6.61
N ARG A 153 17.85 -23.61 7.58
CA ARG A 153 19.13 -23.84 8.29
C ARG A 153 18.91 -24.48 9.64
#